data_d4f34ecf8f4189be544959cb7d321798
#
_entry.id   d4f34ecf8f4189be544959cb7d321798
#
_cell.length_a   1.000
_cell.length_b   1.000
_cell.length_c   1.000
_cell.angle_alpha   90.00
_cell.angle_beta   90.00
_cell.angle_gamma   90.00
#
_symmetry.space_group_name_H-M   'P 1'
#
loop_
_entity.id
_entity.type
_entity.pdbx_description
1 polymer ?
#
loop_
_entity_poly.entity_id
_entity_poly.type
_entity_poly.pdbx_seq_one_letter_code
_entity_poly.pdbx_strand_id
1 'polypeptide(L)'
;MMKRFLFIAFCISTFAFGQKEFGKITLPLGRVQVQKGGTGDFKRAMPRMPIHEKDVVKTLAKSRCEISLVGGGKLRIGQNSELEITEANVKPMEKNFGATLKKGDVWVAAKAAFGEKKNVSIRTPTAVAAIRGTKYRAKAGQDESSVLVYEGKVDVNAAKNVTEARKDQLKQGFQPGGGAPKFTLGPVTEVKAPDQVSGPYEVSLEDWVSLVEGMQINVRKDGKYSMFKFD
;
A
#
# COMPACT_ATOMS: atom_id res chain seq x y z
N MET A 1 69.72 -19.11 -4.75
CA MET A 1 68.82 -17.94 -4.94
C MET A 1 67.38 -18.43 -4.75
N MET A 2 66.81 -18.17 -3.61
CA MET A 2 65.47 -18.65 -3.21
C MET A 2 64.50 -17.49 -3.31
N LYS A 3 63.61 -17.48 -4.34
CA LYS A 3 62.60 -16.43 -4.52
C LYS A 3 61.46 -16.68 -3.55
N ARG A 4 61.31 -15.82 -2.54
CA ARG A 4 60.17 -15.78 -1.60
C ARG A 4 58.99 -15.18 -2.35
N PHE A 5 57.97 -16.00 -2.66
CA PHE A 5 56.63 -15.52 -3.08
C PHE A 5 55.85 -15.04 -1.85
N LEU A 6 55.64 -13.74 -1.77
CA LEU A 6 54.80 -13.11 -0.77
C LEU A 6 53.32 -13.21 -1.23
N PHE A 7 52.56 -14.15 -0.66
CA PHE A 7 51.11 -14.23 -0.87
C PHE A 7 50.42 -13.13 -0.03
N ILE A 8 50.02 -12.05 -0.67
CA ILE A 8 49.13 -11.03 -0.05
C ILE A 8 47.69 -11.60 -0.11
N ALA A 9 47.24 -12.16 1.01
CA ALA A 9 45.82 -12.52 1.18
C ALA A 9 44.97 -11.22 1.28
N PHE A 10 44.32 -10.84 0.19
CA PHE A 10 43.37 -9.73 0.15
C PHE A 10 42.07 -10.21 0.85
N CYS A 11 41.96 -9.91 2.15
CA CYS A 11 40.71 -10.10 2.91
C CYS A 11 39.64 -9.15 2.37
N ILE A 12 38.79 -9.64 1.46
CA ILE A 12 37.55 -8.96 1.06
C ILE A 12 36.59 -9.11 2.23
N SER A 13 36.60 -8.11 3.13
CA SER A 13 35.54 -7.95 4.12
C SER A 13 34.24 -7.62 3.40
N THR A 14 33.40 -8.63 3.14
CA THR A 14 32.02 -8.43 2.70
C THR A 14 31.29 -7.71 3.82
N PHE A 15 31.08 -6.41 3.68
CA PHE A 15 30.11 -5.66 4.48
C PHE A 15 28.75 -6.28 4.22
N ALA A 16 28.32 -7.18 5.08
CA ALA A 16 26.94 -7.63 5.15
C ALA A 16 26.10 -6.42 5.63
N PHE A 17 25.59 -5.63 4.69
CA PHE A 17 24.53 -4.67 5.00
C PHE A 17 23.36 -5.47 5.58
N GLY A 18 23.20 -5.43 6.89
CA GLY A 18 22.11 -6.08 7.58
C GLY A 18 20.78 -5.59 7.02
N GLN A 19 20.09 -6.44 6.27
CA GLN A 19 18.77 -6.13 5.75
C GLN A 19 17.82 -5.88 6.93
N LYS A 20 17.09 -4.77 6.89
CA LYS A 20 16.17 -4.39 7.96
C LYS A 20 14.99 -5.35 7.99
N GLU A 21 14.78 -6.01 9.14
CA GLU A 21 13.70 -6.98 9.34
C GLU A 21 12.34 -6.27 9.41
N PHE A 22 11.42 -6.66 8.54
CA PHE A 22 10.04 -6.22 8.52
C PHE A 22 9.20 -7.02 9.53
N GLY A 23 9.43 -8.32 9.60
CA GLY A 23 8.69 -9.23 10.46
C GLY A 23 9.01 -10.68 10.18
N LYS A 24 8.17 -11.59 10.71
CA LYS A 24 8.30 -13.04 10.50
C LYS A 24 7.00 -13.66 10.03
N ILE A 25 7.09 -14.62 9.12
CA ILE A 25 5.95 -15.44 8.73
C ILE A 25 5.52 -16.26 9.95
N THR A 26 4.26 -16.14 10.34
CA THR A 26 3.68 -16.92 11.45
C THR A 26 2.80 -18.04 10.96
N LEU A 27 2.06 -17.85 9.87
CA LEU A 27 1.08 -18.81 9.37
C LEU A 27 1.06 -18.86 7.84
N PRO A 28 1.93 -19.66 7.18
CA PRO A 28 1.82 -19.92 5.75
C PRO A 28 0.87 -21.10 5.51
N LEU A 29 -0.33 -20.82 5.01
CA LEU A 29 -1.34 -21.83 4.66
C LEU A 29 -1.41 -22.03 3.15
N GLY A 30 -1.36 -23.28 2.70
CA GLY A 30 -1.38 -23.62 1.28
C GLY A 30 -0.04 -23.36 0.60
N ARG A 31 -0.08 -22.85 -0.64
CA ARG A 31 1.11 -22.54 -1.45
C ARG A 31 1.50 -21.07 -1.28
N VAL A 32 2.42 -20.83 -0.38
CA VAL A 32 3.00 -19.50 -0.12
C VAL A 32 4.48 -19.54 -0.50
N GLN A 33 4.93 -18.51 -1.20
CA GLN A 33 6.29 -18.39 -1.71
C GLN A 33 6.89 -17.04 -1.32
N VAL A 34 8.20 -17.01 -1.15
CA VAL A 34 8.97 -15.79 -0.85
C VAL A 34 10.14 -15.70 -1.81
N GLN A 35 10.31 -14.53 -2.42
CA GLN A 35 11.49 -14.16 -3.19
C GLN A 35 12.30 -13.17 -2.34
N LYS A 36 13.54 -13.51 -2.05
CA LYS A 36 14.43 -12.72 -1.21
C LYS A 36 15.05 -11.56 -1.98
N GLY A 37 14.99 -10.35 -1.40
CA GLY A 37 15.57 -9.16 -2.00
C GLY A 37 14.96 -8.75 -3.35
N GLY A 38 13.78 -9.27 -3.71
CA GLY A 38 13.12 -9.01 -4.99
C GLY A 38 13.79 -9.63 -6.21
N THR A 39 14.78 -10.51 -6.01
CA THR A 39 15.57 -11.16 -7.07
C THR A 39 15.70 -12.66 -6.85
N GLY A 40 16.02 -13.39 -7.92
CA GLY A 40 16.16 -14.85 -7.85
C GLY A 40 14.82 -15.59 -7.79
N ASP A 41 14.88 -16.85 -7.36
CA ASP A 41 13.73 -17.75 -7.39
C ASP A 41 12.79 -17.57 -6.20
N PHE A 42 11.51 -17.80 -6.44
CA PHE A 42 10.51 -17.95 -5.39
C PHE A 42 10.69 -19.28 -4.64
N LYS A 43 10.98 -19.21 -3.35
CA LYS A 43 11.11 -20.37 -2.47
C LYS A 43 9.88 -20.53 -1.60
N ARG A 44 9.56 -21.77 -1.20
CA ARG A 44 8.43 -22.03 -0.29
C ARG A 44 8.62 -21.28 1.02
N ALA A 45 7.58 -20.60 1.46
CA ALA A 45 7.53 -19.93 2.76
C ALA A 45 7.47 -20.97 3.90
N MET A 46 8.24 -20.72 4.94
CA MET A 46 8.27 -21.56 6.15
C MET A 46 7.83 -20.75 7.37
N PRO A 47 7.19 -21.37 8.38
CA PRO A 47 6.95 -20.73 9.66
C PRO A 47 8.24 -20.16 10.26
N ARG A 48 8.15 -18.99 10.91
CA ARG A 48 9.27 -18.24 11.49
C ARG A 48 10.29 -17.70 10.50
N MET A 49 10.08 -17.84 9.18
CA MET A 49 10.96 -17.25 8.17
C MET A 49 10.95 -15.73 8.32
N PRO A 50 12.13 -15.09 8.48
CA PRO A 50 12.22 -13.63 8.56
C PRO A 50 11.94 -13.01 7.18
N ILE A 51 11.23 -11.91 7.18
CA ILE A 51 10.92 -11.09 6.00
C ILE A 51 11.61 -9.74 6.16
N HIS A 52 12.29 -9.31 5.12
CA HIS A 52 13.09 -8.09 5.10
C HIS A 52 12.59 -7.13 4.01
N GLU A 53 13.13 -5.95 4.03
CA GLU A 53 12.95 -4.98 2.95
C GLU A 53 13.39 -5.58 1.60
N LYS A 54 12.63 -5.29 0.55
CA LYS A 54 12.74 -5.84 -0.82
C LYS A 54 12.32 -7.30 -0.99
N ASP A 55 11.93 -8.03 0.06
CA ASP A 55 11.35 -9.35 -0.11
C ASP A 55 9.96 -9.26 -0.75
N VAL A 56 9.63 -10.25 -1.60
CA VAL A 56 8.30 -10.38 -2.20
C VAL A 56 7.63 -11.64 -1.67
N VAL A 57 6.43 -11.49 -1.11
CA VAL A 57 5.61 -12.61 -0.64
C VAL A 57 4.45 -12.85 -1.60
N LYS A 58 4.33 -14.08 -2.10
CA LYS A 58 3.29 -14.48 -3.04
C LYS A 58 2.46 -15.63 -2.49
N THR A 59 1.15 -15.45 -2.54
CA THR A 59 0.16 -16.50 -2.22
C THR A 59 -0.54 -16.94 -3.49
N LEU A 60 -0.77 -18.24 -3.62
CA LEU A 60 -1.51 -18.80 -4.75
C LEU A 60 -3.00 -19.02 -4.39
N ALA A 61 -3.74 -19.69 -5.27
CA ALA A 61 -5.15 -20.02 -5.02
C ALA A 61 -5.30 -20.86 -3.74
N LYS A 62 -6.37 -20.60 -2.99
CA LYS A 62 -6.70 -21.26 -1.70
C LYS A 62 -5.58 -21.18 -0.66
N SER A 63 -4.74 -20.15 -0.75
CA SER A 63 -3.59 -19.96 0.13
C SER A 63 -3.68 -18.61 0.85
N ARG A 64 -3.08 -18.52 2.03
CA ARG A 64 -2.98 -17.29 2.81
C ARG A 64 -1.71 -17.28 3.65
N CYS A 65 -1.25 -16.08 3.99
CA CYS A 65 -0.04 -15.92 4.81
C CYS A 65 -0.28 -14.88 5.90
N GLU A 66 0.16 -15.16 7.12
CA GLU A 66 0.24 -14.16 8.18
C GLU A 66 1.71 -13.82 8.45
N ILE A 67 2.00 -12.51 8.52
CA ILE A 67 3.30 -11.96 8.91
C ILE A 67 3.09 -11.18 10.21
N SER A 68 3.87 -11.52 11.25
CA SER A 68 3.96 -10.72 12.47
C SER A 68 5.03 -9.65 12.27
N LEU A 69 4.66 -8.38 12.45
CA LEU A 69 5.58 -7.25 12.32
C LEU A 69 6.52 -7.15 13.52
N VAL A 70 7.73 -6.66 13.30
CA VAL A 70 8.64 -6.30 14.39
C VAL A 70 7.99 -5.26 15.30
N GLY A 71 8.00 -5.49 16.60
CA GLY A 71 7.33 -4.62 17.58
C GLY A 71 5.80 -4.72 17.58
N GLY A 72 5.25 -5.84 17.09
CA GLY A 72 3.82 -6.16 17.14
C GLY A 72 3.00 -5.68 15.95
N GLY A 73 1.80 -6.21 15.83
CA GLY A 73 0.94 -6.05 14.66
C GLY A 73 1.06 -7.22 13.70
N LYS A 74 0.08 -7.33 12.80
CA LYS A 74 -0.05 -8.45 11.86
C LYS A 74 -0.50 -7.99 10.49
N LEU A 75 0.10 -8.58 9.46
CA LEU A 75 -0.41 -8.53 8.09
C LEU A 75 -0.92 -9.92 7.71
N ARG A 76 -2.14 -10.01 7.19
CA ARG A 76 -2.71 -11.23 6.63
C ARG A 76 -2.92 -11.03 5.14
N ILE A 77 -2.18 -11.79 4.36
CA ILE A 77 -2.19 -11.77 2.90
C ILE A 77 -3.19 -12.83 2.43
N GLY A 78 -4.19 -12.43 1.65
CA GLY A 78 -5.21 -13.30 1.07
C GLY A 78 -4.68 -14.14 -0.08
N GLN A 79 -5.55 -14.92 -0.72
CA GLN A 79 -5.17 -15.74 -1.87
C GLN A 79 -4.86 -14.91 -3.12
N ASN A 80 -4.06 -15.48 -4.04
CA ASN A 80 -3.70 -14.86 -5.32
C ASN A 80 -3.10 -13.46 -5.18
N SER A 81 -2.40 -13.22 -4.07
CA SER A 81 -1.84 -11.91 -3.73
C SER A 81 -0.32 -11.90 -3.94
N GLU A 82 0.20 -10.71 -4.25
CA GLU A 82 1.63 -10.45 -4.35
C GLU A 82 1.95 -9.15 -3.62
N LEU A 83 2.72 -9.28 -2.54
CA LEU A 83 3.11 -8.19 -1.64
C LEU A 83 4.63 -8.03 -1.63
N GLU A 84 5.12 -6.86 -2.03
CA GLU A 84 6.52 -6.47 -1.97
C GLU A 84 6.75 -5.56 -0.76
N ILE A 85 7.77 -5.86 0.04
CA ILE A 85 8.13 -5.05 1.20
C ILE A 85 9.03 -3.90 0.74
N THR A 86 8.58 -2.66 0.93
CA THR A 86 9.27 -1.47 0.44
C THR A 86 10.00 -0.68 1.52
N GLU A 87 9.60 -0.86 2.78
CA GLU A 87 10.21 -0.16 3.90
C GLU A 87 10.12 -0.99 5.19
N ALA A 88 11.21 -1.05 5.94
CA ALA A 88 11.30 -1.66 7.25
C ALA A 88 12.22 -0.82 8.15
N ASN A 89 11.75 0.32 8.62
CA ASN A 89 12.53 1.20 9.50
C ASN A 89 12.06 1.03 10.95
N VAL A 90 12.88 0.37 11.75
CA VAL A 90 12.57 0.03 13.14
C VAL A 90 13.52 0.77 14.06
N LYS A 91 13.00 1.79 14.75
CA LYS A 91 13.68 2.52 15.82
C LYS A 91 12.94 2.26 17.16
N PRO A 92 13.55 2.49 18.32
CA PRO A 92 12.94 2.19 19.63
C PRO A 92 11.54 2.77 19.81
N MET A 93 11.32 4.04 19.42
CA MET A 93 10.04 4.76 19.63
C MET A 93 9.29 5.05 18.34
N GLU A 94 9.86 4.68 17.17
CA GLU A 94 9.26 4.93 15.87
C GLU A 94 9.49 3.73 14.94
N LYS A 95 8.41 3.21 14.39
CA LYS A 95 8.44 2.10 13.44
C LYS A 95 7.66 2.44 12.19
N ASN A 96 8.34 2.41 11.06
CA ASN A 96 7.74 2.67 9.76
C ASN A 96 7.84 1.41 8.90
N PHE A 97 6.70 0.91 8.45
CA PHE A 97 6.57 -0.24 7.57
C PHE A 97 5.86 0.15 6.29
N GLY A 98 6.45 -0.19 5.17
CA GLY A 98 5.87 0.02 3.85
C GLY A 98 5.80 -1.27 3.06
N ALA A 99 4.70 -1.47 2.34
CA ALA A 99 4.59 -2.56 1.39
C ALA A 99 3.76 -2.16 0.17
N THR A 100 4.06 -2.76 -0.98
CA THR A 100 3.30 -2.59 -2.22
C THR A 100 2.53 -3.87 -2.51
N LEU A 101 1.21 -3.78 -2.48
CA LEU A 101 0.30 -4.84 -2.90
C LEU A 101 0.08 -4.72 -4.41
N LYS A 102 0.77 -5.55 -5.20
CA LYS A 102 0.66 -5.53 -6.68
C LYS A 102 -0.69 -6.08 -7.14
N LYS A 103 -1.21 -7.09 -6.46
CA LYS A 103 -2.53 -7.70 -6.69
C LYS A 103 -3.00 -8.47 -5.48
N GLY A 104 -4.31 -8.72 -5.40
CA GLY A 104 -4.93 -9.50 -4.34
C GLY A 104 -5.38 -8.65 -3.16
N ASP A 105 -5.28 -9.18 -1.95
CA ASP A 105 -5.70 -8.48 -0.75
C ASP A 105 -4.78 -8.68 0.45
N VAL A 106 -4.73 -7.65 1.29
CA VAL A 106 -4.03 -7.66 2.57
C VAL A 106 -4.88 -7.03 3.66
N TRP A 107 -5.00 -7.72 4.79
CA TRP A 107 -5.58 -7.20 6.00
C TRP A 107 -4.47 -6.80 6.97
N VAL A 108 -4.57 -5.61 7.53
CA VAL A 108 -3.56 -5.01 8.41
C VAL A 108 -4.16 -4.75 9.77
N ALA A 109 -3.50 -5.19 10.82
CA ALA A 109 -3.78 -4.82 12.20
C ALA A 109 -2.47 -4.38 12.86
N ALA A 110 -2.28 -3.10 13.01
CA ALA A 110 -1.07 -2.53 13.59
C ALA A 110 -1.43 -1.56 14.70
N LYS A 111 -1.46 -2.04 15.94
CA LYS A 111 -1.58 -1.17 17.13
C LYS A 111 -0.19 -0.76 17.56
N ALA A 112 -0.01 0.53 17.85
CA ALA A 112 1.20 1.04 18.50
C ALA A 112 1.15 0.75 20.01
N ALA A 113 2.29 0.50 20.63
CA ALA A 113 2.38 0.51 22.09
C ALA A 113 2.28 1.94 22.63
N PHE A 114 2.04 2.08 23.93
CA PHE A 114 1.95 3.39 24.55
C PHE A 114 3.25 4.21 24.32
N GLY A 115 3.10 5.43 23.82
CA GLY A 115 4.23 6.31 23.48
C GLY A 115 4.97 5.98 22.19
N GLU A 116 4.63 4.87 21.50
CA GLU A 116 5.26 4.45 20.23
C GLU A 116 4.53 5.05 19.01
N LYS A 117 5.30 5.53 18.04
CA LYS A 117 4.79 5.90 16.71
C LYS A 117 4.97 4.70 15.77
N LYS A 118 3.88 4.11 15.34
CA LYS A 118 3.90 3.02 14.36
C LYS A 118 3.08 3.40 13.15
N ASN A 119 3.75 3.50 12.02
CA ASN A 119 3.14 3.80 10.73
C ASN A 119 3.22 2.54 9.86
N VAL A 120 2.11 2.16 9.26
CA VAL A 120 2.09 1.10 8.24
C VAL A 120 1.43 1.64 6.99
N SER A 121 2.14 1.65 5.88
CA SER A 121 1.63 2.10 4.60
C SER A 121 1.52 0.94 3.62
N ILE A 122 0.36 0.79 3.00
CA ILE A 122 0.15 -0.15 1.89
C ILE A 122 -0.13 0.66 0.63
N ARG A 123 0.74 0.48 -0.35
CA ARG A 123 0.56 1.00 -1.70
C ARG A 123 -0.10 -0.05 -2.56
N THR A 124 -1.08 0.34 -3.35
CA THR A 124 -1.70 -0.45 -4.41
C THR A 124 -1.41 0.22 -5.76
N PRO A 125 -1.79 -0.37 -6.90
CA PRO A 125 -1.63 0.27 -8.20
C PRO A 125 -2.32 1.63 -8.34
N THR A 126 -3.42 1.86 -7.63
CA THR A 126 -4.22 3.09 -7.77
C THR A 126 -4.28 3.95 -6.50
N ALA A 127 -3.93 3.42 -5.33
CA ALA A 127 -4.04 4.13 -4.06
C ALA A 127 -2.88 3.85 -3.10
N VAL A 128 -2.67 4.77 -2.16
CA VAL A 128 -1.79 4.60 -1.01
C VAL A 128 -2.61 4.79 0.26
N ALA A 129 -2.64 3.77 1.12
CA ALA A 129 -3.27 3.82 2.43
C ALA A 129 -2.20 3.91 3.52
N ALA A 130 -2.24 4.94 4.36
CA ALA A 130 -1.33 5.15 5.48
C ALA A 130 -2.12 5.15 6.79
N ILE A 131 -1.60 4.45 7.82
CA ILE A 131 -2.29 4.25 9.08
C ILE A 131 -1.46 4.58 10.31
N ARG A 132 -2.19 4.94 11.35
CA ARG A 132 -1.69 4.97 12.73
C ARG A 132 -2.63 4.16 13.62
N GLY A 133 -2.24 2.91 13.94
CA GLY A 133 -2.94 2.10 14.95
C GLY A 133 -4.36 1.64 14.59
N THR A 134 -4.57 1.10 13.41
CA THR A 134 -5.90 0.75 12.87
C THR A 134 -5.98 -0.70 12.41
N LYS A 135 -7.22 -1.17 12.15
CA LYS A 135 -7.49 -2.41 11.42
C LYS A 135 -8.18 -2.06 10.10
N TYR A 136 -7.56 -2.43 8.99
CA TYR A 136 -8.11 -2.20 7.66
C TYR A 136 -7.74 -3.31 6.69
N ARG A 137 -8.42 -3.34 5.56
CA ARG A 137 -8.13 -4.22 4.43
C ARG A 137 -7.90 -3.39 3.18
N ALA A 138 -6.81 -3.66 2.48
CA ALA A 138 -6.55 -3.13 1.15
C ALA A 138 -6.68 -4.25 0.12
N LYS A 139 -7.37 -3.97 -0.97
CA LYS A 139 -7.50 -4.86 -2.13
C LYS A 139 -6.93 -4.16 -3.36
N ALA A 140 -6.16 -4.88 -4.16
CA ALA A 140 -5.60 -4.41 -5.41
C ALA A 140 -6.18 -5.21 -6.57
N GLY A 141 -7.01 -4.59 -7.38
CA GLY A 141 -7.49 -5.08 -8.66
C GLY A 141 -6.65 -4.54 -9.82
N GLN A 142 -7.04 -4.89 -11.05
CA GLN A 142 -6.35 -4.41 -12.26
C GLN A 142 -6.60 -2.91 -12.51
N ASP A 143 -7.83 -2.45 -12.32
CA ASP A 143 -8.27 -1.10 -12.67
C ASP A 143 -8.70 -0.27 -11.46
N GLU A 144 -8.93 -0.92 -10.34
CA GLU A 144 -9.43 -0.31 -9.12
C GLU A 144 -8.79 -0.95 -7.90
N SER A 145 -8.54 -0.15 -6.87
CA SER A 145 -8.17 -0.63 -5.55
C SER A 145 -9.18 -0.15 -4.52
N SER A 146 -9.41 -0.96 -3.49
CA SER A 146 -10.30 -0.59 -2.40
C SER A 146 -9.61 -0.66 -1.05
N VAL A 147 -9.98 0.28 -0.16
CA VAL A 147 -9.54 0.33 1.23
C VAL A 147 -10.78 0.34 2.12
N LEU A 148 -10.87 -0.64 3.03
CA LEU A 148 -11.98 -0.82 3.98
C LEU A 148 -11.45 -0.67 5.39
N VAL A 149 -12.06 0.21 6.19
CA VAL A 149 -11.63 0.49 7.57
C VAL A 149 -12.58 -0.20 8.56
N TYR A 150 -12.04 -1.12 9.36
CA TYR A 150 -12.78 -1.86 10.38
C TYR A 150 -12.62 -1.28 11.78
N GLU A 151 -11.55 -0.58 12.07
CA GLU A 151 -11.29 0.04 13.37
C GLU A 151 -10.30 1.20 13.20
N GLY A 152 -10.64 2.38 13.71
CA GLY A 152 -9.77 3.55 13.75
C GLY A 152 -9.86 4.42 12.48
N LYS A 153 -8.73 5.00 12.07
CA LYS A 153 -8.64 5.96 10.97
C LYS A 153 -7.55 5.59 9.98
N VAL A 154 -7.86 5.68 8.69
CA VAL A 154 -6.92 5.45 7.59
C VAL A 154 -6.91 6.67 6.69
N ASP A 155 -5.74 7.17 6.37
CA ASP A 155 -5.56 8.23 5.38
C ASP A 155 -5.23 7.58 4.03
N VAL A 156 -6.00 7.92 2.99
CA VAL A 156 -5.89 7.37 1.64
C VAL A 156 -5.63 8.47 0.63
N ASN A 157 -4.70 8.23 -0.31
CA ASN A 157 -4.47 9.10 -1.45
C ASN A 157 -4.34 8.27 -2.74
N ALA A 158 -4.53 8.88 -3.89
CA ALA A 158 -4.24 8.27 -5.17
C ALA A 158 -2.74 7.98 -5.32
N ALA A 159 -2.39 6.88 -5.97
CA ALA A 159 -0.99 6.58 -6.27
C ALA A 159 -0.43 7.62 -7.27
N LYS A 160 0.86 7.97 -7.13
CA LYS A 160 1.49 9.02 -7.96
C LYS A 160 1.31 8.81 -9.47
N ASN A 161 1.42 7.58 -9.94
CA ASN A 161 1.20 7.23 -11.35
C ASN A 161 -0.22 7.57 -11.84
N VAL A 162 -1.23 7.47 -10.98
CA VAL A 162 -2.62 7.83 -11.29
C VAL A 162 -2.75 9.34 -11.37
N THR A 163 -2.15 10.07 -10.44
CA THR A 163 -2.17 11.53 -10.41
C THR A 163 -1.44 12.12 -11.62
N GLU A 164 -0.32 11.55 -12.03
CA GLU A 164 0.46 11.98 -13.20
C GLU A 164 -0.30 11.71 -14.51
N ALA A 165 -0.81 10.49 -14.70
CA ALA A 165 -1.59 10.13 -15.89
C ALA A 165 -2.81 11.05 -16.09
N ARG A 166 -3.45 11.46 -15.00
CA ARG A 166 -4.55 12.40 -15.04
C ARG A 166 -4.13 13.82 -15.43
N LYS A 167 -3.01 14.32 -14.87
CA LYS A 167 -2.47 15.62 -15.25
C LYS A 167 -2.17 15.70 -16.75
N ASP A 168 -1.67 14.61 -17.32
CA ASP A 168 -1.38 14.51 -18.76
C ASP A 168 -2.66 14.48 -19.60
N GLN A 169 -3.70 13.78 -19.14
CA GLN A 169 -5.02 13.80 -19.82
C GLN A 169 -5.66 15.19 -19.78
N LEU A 170 -5.57 15.91 -18.67
CA LEU A 170 -6.08 17.28 -18.58
C LEU A 170 -5.31 18.24 -19.50
N LYS A 171 -3.99 18.08 -19.65
CA LYS A 171 -3.18 18.87 -20.60
C LYS A 171 -3.53 18.58 -22.05
N GLN A 172 -3.84 17.33 -22.41
CA GLN A 172 -4.25 16.94 -23.77
C GLN A 172 -5.68 17.36 -24.11
N GLY A 173 -6.56 17.52 -23.13
CA GLY A 173 -7.96 17.95 -23.30
C GLY A 173 -8.17 19.45 -23.45
N PHE A 174 -7.17 20.28 -23.15
CA PHE A 174 -7.27 21.72 -23.29
C PHE A 174 -6.75 22.19 -24.66
N GLN A 175 -7.58 22.05 -25.69
CA GLN A 175 -7.39 22.81 -26.94
C GLN A 175 -8.00 24.21 -26.76
N PRO A 176 -7.20 25.30 -26.78
CA PRO A 176 -7.73 26.66 -26.78
C PRO A 176 -8.24 27.00 -28.19
N GLY A 177 -9.44 26.58 -28.52
CA GLY A 177 -9.99 26.77 -29.88
C GLY A 177 -11.49 26.50 -29.98
N GLY A 178 -12.27 26.93 -29.03
CA GLY A 178 -13.74 26.93 -29.12
C GLY A 178 -14.29 28.00 -28.21
N GLY A 179 -14.92 29.02 -28.77
CA GLY A 179 -15.45 30.17 -28.07
C GLY A 179 -16.25 29.79 -26.83
N ALA A 180 -15.92 30.37 -25.69
CA ALA A 180 -16.62 30.15 -24.45
C ALA A 180 -18.13 30.43 -24.66
N PRO A 181 -19.04 29.52 -24.27
CA PRO A 181 -20.46 29.81 -24.27
C PRO A 181 -20.70 30.95 -23.29
N LYS A 182 -21.27 32.06 -23.77
CA LYS A 182 -21.73 33.15 -22.91
C LYS A 182 -22.92 32.64 -22.10
N PHE A 183 -22.69 32.27 -20.84
CA PHE A 183 -23.78 32.04 -19.90
C PHE A 183 -24.32 33.35 -19.43
N THR A 184 -25.54 33.71 -19.83
CA THR A 184 -26.31 34.80 -19.25
C THR A 184 -26.93 34.21 -17.97
N LEU A 185 -26.50 34.73 -16.82
CA LEU A 185 -27.10 34.39 -15.53
C LEU A 185 -28.53 34.98 -15.52
N GLY A 186 -29.54 34.12 -15.55
CA GLY A 186 -30.92 34.45 -15.24
C GLY A 186 -31.09 34.77 -13.74
N PRO A 187 -32.21 35.39 -13.33
CA PRO A 187 -32.41 35.76 -11.95
C PRO A 187 -32.35 34.55 -11.04
N VAL A 188 -31.64 34.68 -9.90
CA VAL A 188 -31.44 33.65 -8.90
C VAL A 188 -32.79 33.26 -8.30
N THR A 189 -33.32 32.13 -8.71
CA THR A 189 -34.44 31.46 -8.02
C THR A 189 -33.82 30.58 -6.94
N GLU A 190 -34.20 30.80 -5.69
CA GLU A 190 -33.80 29.98 -4.55
C GLU A 190 -34.17 28.51 -4.84
N VAL A 191 -33.17 27.72 -5.18
CA VAL A 191 -33.33 26.26 -5.32
C VAL A 191 -33.20 25.69 -3.92
N LYS A 192 -34.30 25.14 -3.38
CA LYS A 192 -34.28 24.30 -2.18
C LYS A 192 -33.21 23.25 -2.37
N ALA A 193 -32.32 23.12 -1.37
CA ALA A 193 -31.31 22.06 -1.37
C ALA A 193 -31.99 20.71 -1.60
N PRO A 194 -31.53 19.90 -2.57
CA PRO A 194 -32.08 18.58 -2.76
C PRO A 194 -31.82 17.74 -1.51
N ASP A 195 -32.82 16.98 -1.07
CA ASP A 195 -32.66 15.95 -0.04
C ASP A 195 -31.46 15.09 -0.40
N GLN A 196 -30.56 14.88 0.57
CA GLN A 196 -29.33 14.12 0.38
C GLN A 196 -29.69 12.70 -0.10
N VAL A 197 -29.59 12.47 -1.38
CA VAL A 197 -29.57 11.14 -1.95
C VAL A 197 -28.20 10.56 -1.66
N SER A 198 -28.11 9.62 -0.75
CA SER A 198 -26.88 8.87 -0.45
C SER A 198 -26.53 7.98 -1.64
N GLY A 199 -25.82 8.51 -2.61
CA GLY A 199 -25.26 7.79 -3.75
C GLY A 199 -23.74 7.84 -3.72
N PRO A 200 -23.06 6.96 -4.45
CA PRO A 200 -21.62 7.03 -4.56
C PRO A 200 -21.23 8.32 -5.32
N TYR A 201 -20.53 9.23 -4.63
CA TYR A 201 -19.99 10.42 -5.25
C TYR A 201 -18.65 10.05 -5.91
N GLU A 202 -18.57 10.19 -7.24
CA GLU A 202 -17.30 10.10 -7.96
C GLU A 202 -16.59 11.45 -7.92
N VAL A 203 -15.55 11.57 -7.11
CA VAL A 203 -14.71 12.76 -7.01
C VAL A 203 -13.27 12.39 -7.31
N SER A 204 -12.47 13.38 -7.60
CA SER A 204 -11.04 13.22 -7.87
C SER A 204 -10.23 13.29 -6.60
N LEU A 205 -9.36 12.33 -6.39
CA LEU A 205 -8.50 12.26 -5.22
C LEU A 205 -7.21 13.06 -5.47
N GLU A 206 -7.21 14.34 -5.15
CA GLU A 206 -6.01 15.21 -5.25
C GLU A 206 -5.26 15.29 -3.92
N ASP A 207 -5.98 15.19 -2.80
CA ASP A 207 -5.45 15.23 -1.44
C ASP A 207 -5.71 13.93 -0.67
N TRP A 208 -5.14 13.86 0.55
CA TRP A 208 -5.38 12.75 1.45
C TRP A 208 -6.81 12.76 1.97
N VAL A 209 -7.53 11.68 1.75
CA VAL A 209 -8.87 11.45 2.29
C VAL A 209 -8.78 10.58 3.54
N SER A 210 -9.37 11.06 4.63
CA SER A 210 -9.44 10.32 5.88
C SER A 210 -10.69 9.47 5.95
N LEU A 211 -10.50 8.16 6.06
CA LEU A 211 -11.56 7.19 6.30
C LEU A 211 -11.63 6.83 7.77
N VAL A 212 -12.85 6.72 8.30
CA VAL A 212 -13.09 6.23 9.65
C VAL A 212 -13.71 4.84 9.61
N GLU A 213 -13.87 4.23 10.77
CA GLU A 213 -14.54 2.93 10.96
C GLU A 213 -15.86 2.85 10.21
N GLY A 214 -16.12 1.71 9.56
CA GLY A 214 -17.32 1.48 8.75
C GLY A 214 -17.27 2.14 7.36
N MET A 215 -16.16 2.72 6.92
CA MET A 215 -16.03 3.33 5.60
C MET A 215 -15.16 2.50 4.66
N GLN A 216 -15.53 2.53 3.39
CA GLN A 216 -14.76 2.00 2.27
C GLN A 216 -14.55 3.09 1.22
N ILE A 217 -13.36 3.13 0.63
CA ILE A 217 -13.07 3.89 -0.58
C ILE A 217 -12.62 2.95 -1.68
N ASN A 218 -13.09 3.21 -2.89
CA ASN A 218 -12.60 2.59 -4.12
C ASN A 218 -11.92 3.65 -4.96
N VAL A 219 -10.69 3.41 -5.38
CA VAL A 219 -9.89 4.34 -6.20
C VAL A 219 -9.57 3.68 -7.53
N ARG A 220 -9.98 4.30 -8.63
CA ARG A 220 -9.74 3.82 -10.00
C ARG A 220 -8.44 4.36 -10.58
N LYS A 221 -7.98 3.76 -11.68
CA LYS A 221 -6.79 4.19 -12.42
C LYS A 221 -6.89 5.61 -12.98
N ASP A 222 -8.09 6.10 -13.26
CA ASP A 222 -8.33 7.46 -13.74
C ASP A 222 -8.32 8.52 -12.62
N GLY A 223 -8.02 8.10 -11.38
CA GLY A 223 -7.99 8.96 -10.20
C GLY A 223 -9.35 9.29 -9.61
N LYS A 224 -10.44 8.80 -10.21
CA LYS A 224 -11.77 8.90 -9.61
C LYS A 224 -11.89 7.95 -8.45
N TYR A 225 -12.68 8.34 -7.44
CA TYR A 225 -12.97 7.49 -6.29
C TYR A 225 -14.44 7.54 -5.90
N SER A 226 -14.88 6.50 -5.25
CA SER A 226 -16.20 6.41 -4.63
C SER A 226 -16.05 5.96 -3.18
N MET A 227 -16.86 6.52 -2.28
CA MET A 227 -16.88 6.16 -0.87
C MET A 227 -18.22 5.54 -0.51
N PHE A 228 -18.16 4.54 0.36
CA PHE A 228 -19.31 3.82 0.87
C PHE A 228 -19.19 3.69 2.39
N LYS A 229 -20.32 3.68 3.07
CA LYS A 229 -20.41 3.23 4.45
C LYS A 229 -20.89 1.78 4.43
N PHE A 230 -20.27 0.93 5.24
CA PHE A 230 -20.72 -0.46 5.44
C PHE A 230 -20.95 -0.70 6.92
N ASP A 231 -21.90 -1.54 7.22
CA ASP A 231 -22.24 -1.95 8.58
C ASP A 231 -21.38 -3.14 9.04
#